data_142a7506a4ddc6e3dd8309d23c8bf80e
#
_entry.id   142a7506a4ddc6e3dd8309d23c8bf80e
#
_cell.length_a   1.000
_cell.length_b   1.000
_cell.length_c   1.000
_cell.angle_alpha   90.00
_cell.angle_beta   90.00
_cell.angle_gamma   90.00
#
_symmetry.space_group_name_H-M   'P 1'
#
loop_
_entity.id
_entity.type
_entity.pdbx_description
1 polymer ?
#
loop_
_entity_poly.entity_id
_entity_poly.type
_entity_poly.pdbx_seq_one_letter_code
_entity_poly.pdbx_strand_id
1 'polypeptide(L)'
;MSHEELNKQLEPFKLMVFDEGTEDVWATLVLWLNEDYKQNVFDTREEEGFVGNGYDWNALATVFLEEKMPELMEVLSFDSEAGMFAIGSEDVEAVKQFALGFKALCDDESEMTDLFSRATLD
;
A
#
# COMPACT_ATOMS: atom_id res chain seq x y z
N MET A 1 -9.03 11.96 -14.29
CA MET A 1 -9.69 11.65 -13.01
C MET A 1 -9.15 12.58 -11.94
N SER A 2 -10.03 13.23 -11.19
CA SER A 2 -9.61 14.10 -10.10
C SER A 2 -9.10 13.25 -8.92
N HIS A 3 -8.28 13.87 -8.06
CA HIS A 3 -7.80 13.17 -6.87
C HIS A 3 -8.97 12.75 -5.95
N GLU A 4 -10.03 13.55 -5.92
CA GLU A 4 -11.23 13.23 -5.13
C GLU A 4 -11.93 11.99 -5.65
N GLU A 5 -12.11 11.87 -6.95
CA GLU A 5 -12.72 10.69 -7.55
C GLU A 5 -11.85 9.45 -7.36
N LEU A 6 -10.54 9.62 -7.50
CA LEU A 6 -9.60 8.53 -7.29
C LEU A 6 -9.65 8.05 -5.84
N ASN A 7 -9.71 8.97 -4.88
CA ASN A 7 -9.79 8.62 -3.47
C ASN A 7 -11.07 7.85 -3.12
N LYS A 8 -12.18 8.12 -3.82
CA LYS A 8 -13.40 7.33 -3.62
C LYS A 8 -13.19 5.88 -4.02
N GLN A 9 -12.45 5.66 -5.10
CA GLN A 9 -12.15 4.31 -5.57
C GLN A 9 -11.14 3.59 -4.67
N LEU A 10 -10.28 4.35 -3.99
CA LEU A 10 -9.20 3.81 -3.19
C LEU A 10 -9.58 3.55 -1.72
N GLU A 11 -10.75 4.03 -1.27
CA GLU A 11 -11.11 3.87 0.14
C GLU A 11 -10.92 2.43 0.61
N PRO A 12 -10.34 2.17 1.78
CA PRO A 12 -9.97 3.13 2.84
C PRO A 12 -8.59 3.77 2.69
N PHE A 13 -7.88 3.51 1.59
CA PHE A 13 -6.62 4.19 1.30
C PHE A 13 -6.89 5.63 0.90
N LYS A 14 -5.92 6.50 1.17
CA LYS A 14 -6.01 7.91 0.76
C LYS A 14 -4.75 8.33 0.03
N LEU A 15 -4.93 8.88 -1.16
CA LEU A 15 -3.85 9.48 -1.93
C LEU A 15 -3.80 10.98 -1.63
N MET A 16 -2.62 11.47 -1.25
CA MET A 16 -2.38 12.89 -1.02
C MET A 16 -1.23 13.33 -1.91
N VAL A 17 -1.37 14.50 -2.53
CA VAL A 17 -0.33 15.07 -3.38
C VAL A 17 0.00 16.46 -2.85
N PHE A 18 1.27 16.68 -2.54
CA PHE A 18 1.78 17.95 -2.00
C PHE A 18 2.60 18.67 -3.05
N ASP A 19 2.50 20.01 -3.09
CA ASP A 19 3.29 20.85 -3.98
C ASP A 19 3.16 20.45 -5.45
N GLU A 20 1.97 20.06 -5.86
CA GLU A 20 1.68 19.62 -7.22
C GLU A 20 2.02 20.72 -8.23
N GLY A 21 2.70 20.30 -9.31
CA GLY A 21 3.12 21.24 -10.35
C GLY A 21 4.43 21.96 -10.06
N THR A 22 5.13 21.60 -8.98
CA THR A 22 6.42 22.19 -8.62
C THR A 22 7.50 21.10 -8.56
N GLU A 23 8.76 21.52 -8.40
CA GLU A 23 9.88 20.60 -8.23
C GLU A 23 9.83 19.82 -6.92
N ASP A 24 9.08 20.34 -5.95
CA ASP A 24 8.96 19.72 -4.62
C ASP A 24 7.77 18.80 -4.51
N VAL A 25 7.16 18.41 -5.62
CA VAL A 25 5.97 17.54 -5.63
C VAL A 25 6.25 16.22 -4.94
N TRP A 26 5.28 15.80 -4.13
CA TRP A 26 5.35 14.50 -3.43
C TRP A 26 3.95 13.92 -3.33
N ALA A 27 3.80 12.67 -3.74
CA ALA A 27 2.54 11.94 -3.59
C ALA A 27 2.74 10.83 -2.58
N THR A 28 1.73 10.60 -1.75
CA THR A 28 1.77 9.51 -0.79
C THR A 28 0.42 8.82 -0.72
N LEU A 29 0.44 7.49 -0.62
CA LEU A 29 -0.74 6.69 -0.38
C LEU A 29 -0.69 6.22 1.07
N VAL A 30 -1.75 6.49 1.83
CA VAL A 30 -1.79 6.22 3.26
C VAL A 30 -2.98 5.33 3.59
N LEU A 31 -2.76 4.39 4.52
CA LEU A 31 -3.83 3.60 5.13
C LEU A 31 -3.69 3.73 6.64
N TRP A 32 -4.69 4.33 7.28
CA TRP A 32 -4.71 4.42 8.74
C TRP A 32 -5.23 3.11 9.31
N LEU A 33 -4.48 2.53 10.24
CA LEU A 33 -4.77 1.20 10.79
C LEU A 33 -5.56 1.27 12.11
N ASN A 34 -6.54 2.16 12.15
CA ASN A 34 -7.42 2.31 13.31
C ASN A 34 -8.73 1.54 13.17
N GLU A 35 -8.90 0.84 12.06
CA GLU A 35 -10.03 -0.06 11.80
C GLU A 35 -9.43 -1.37 11.28
N ASP A 36 -10.11 -2.47 11.49
CA ASP A 36 -9.56 -3.80 11.18
C ASP A 36 -9.65 -4.17 9.70
N TYR A 37 -9.31 -3.22 8.81
CA TYR A 37 -9.34 -3.47 7.37
C TYR A 37 -8.40 -4.62 7.00
N LYS A 38 -8.98 -5.69 6.45
CA LYS A 38 -8.25 -6.87 6.00
C LYS A 38 -7.42 -7.56 7.10
N GLN A 39 -7.76 -7.32 8.36
CA GLN A 39 -7.07 -7.95 9.50
C GLN A 39 -7.10 -9.48 9.38
N ASN A 40 -8.19 -10.03 8.88
CA ASN A 40 -8.33 -11.48 8.69
C ASN A 40 -7.24 -12.08 7.79
N VAL A 41 -6.71 -11.30 6.82
CA VAL A 41 -5.61 -11.77 5.96
C VAL A 41 -4.33 -11.91 6.79
N PHE A 42 -4.02 -10.91 7.61
CA PHE A 42 -2.83 -10.95 8.45
C PHE A 42 -2.92 -12.01 9.54
N ASP A 43 -4.13 -12.27 10.02
CA ASP A 43 -4.36 -13.30 11.03
C ASP A 43 -4.01 -14.70 10.52
N THR A 44 -4.00 -14.93 9.20
CA THR A 44 -3.62 -16.23 8.64
C THR A 44 -2.18 -16.62 8.97
N ARG A 45 -1.35 -15.65 9.35
CA ARG A 45 0.05 -15.88 9.70
C ARG A 45 0.42 -15.29 11.06
N GLU A 46 -0.56 -15.16 11.96
CA GLU A 46 -0.30 -14.58 13.29
C GLU A 46 0.72 -15.40 14.10
N GLU A 47 0.74 -16.70 13.90
CA GLU A 47 1.71 -17.58 14.58
C GLU A 47 3.15 -17.27 14.19
N GLU A 48 3.35 -16.64 13.04
CA GLU A 48 4.69 -16.26 12.57
C GLU A 48 5.09 -14.87 13.07
N GLY A 49 4.17 -14.16 13.74
CA GLY A 49 4.44 -12.85 14.30
C GLY A 49 3.79 -11.68 13.59
N PHE A 50 3.01 -11.94 12.53
CA PHE A 50 2.28 -10.86 11.83
C PHE A 50 1.09 -10.41 12.66
N VAL A 51 0.93 -9.11 12.79
CA VAL A 51 -0.16 -8.49 13.56
C VAL A 51 -1.00 -7.53 12.74
N GLY A 52 -0.58 -7.20 11.50
CA GLY A 52 -1.32 -6.27 10.66
C GLY A 52 -0.94 -4.81 10.89
N ASN A 53 0.23 -4.54 11.42
CA ASN A 53 0.73 -3.17 11.58
C ASN A 53 1.26 -2.62 10.25
N GLY A 54 1.67 -1.34 10.24
CA GLY A 54 2.17 -0.69 9.04
C GLY A 54 3.35 -1.40 8.41
N TYR A 55 4.21 -1.99 9.23
CA TYR A 55 5.37 -2.73 8.73
C TYR A 55 4.98 -4.05 8.09
N ASP A 56 3.94 -4.70 8.58
CA ASP A 56 3.40 -5.91 7.97
C ASP A 56 2.76 -5.59 6.61
N TRP A 57 2.11 -4.44 6.50
CA TRP A 57 1.59 -3.96 5.22
C TRP A 57 2.73 -3.67 4.24
N ASN A 58 3.89 -3.18 4.73
CA ASN A 58 5.08 -3.02 3.89
C ASN A 58 5.52 -4.37 3.32
N ALA A 59 5.50 -5.42 4.14
CA ALA A 59 5.90 -6.76 3.69
C ALA A 59 4.99 -7.25 2.55
N LEU A 60 3.68 -7.06 2.71
CA LEU A 60 2.71 -7.42 1.67
C LEU A 60 2.94 -6.59 0.40
N ALA A 61 3.12 -5.28 0.56
CA ALA A 61 3.34 -4.38 -0.57
C ALA A 61 4.64 -4.71 -1.30
N THR A 62 5.68 -5.12 -0.58
CA THR A 62 6.95 -5.51 -1.17
C THR A 62 6.78 -6.71 -2.10
N VAL A 63 6.08 -7.75 -1.64
CA VAL A 63 5.82 -8.93 -2.48
C VAL A 63 4.96 -8.55 -3.69
N PHE A 64 3.96 -7.70 -3.47
CA PHE A 64 3.13 -7.22 -4.58
C PHE A 64 3.97 -6.50 -5.64
N LEU A 65 4.85 -5.60 -5.21
CA LEU A 65 5.73 -4.88 -6.13
C LEU A 65 6.66 -5.84 -6.87
N GLU A 66 7.30 -6.76 -6.15
CA GLU A 66 8.23 -7.71 -6.76
C GLU A 66 7.57 -8.57 -7.83
N GLU A 67 6.33 -8.99 -7.60
CA GLU A 67 5.65 -9.92 -8.50
C GLU A 67 4.83 -9.23 -9.59
N LYS A 68 4.28 -8.05 -9.31
CA LYS A 68 3.33 -7.39 -10.23
C LYS A 68 3.84 -6.09 -10.84
N MET A 69 4.70 -5.36 -10.13
CA MET A 69 5.16 -4.03 -10.56
C MET A 69 6.62 -3.80 -10.20
N PRO A 70 7.53 -4.71 -10.59
CA PRO A 70 8.93 -4.59 -10.18
C PRO A 70 9.60 -3.28 -10.61
N GLU A 71 9.13 -2.69 -11.71
CA GLU A 71 9.67 -1.41 -12.21
C GLU A 71 9.40 -0.23 -11.28
N LEU A 72 8.43 -0.36 -10.36
CA LEU A 72 8.12 0.71 -9.42
C LEU A 72 8.92 0.63 -8.13
N MET A 73 9.61 -0.48 -7.87
CA MET A 73 10.33 -0.68 -6.61
C MET A 73 11.40 0.37 -6.34
N GLU A 74 12.07 0.85 -7.39
CA GLU A 74 13.14 1.82 -7.26
C GLU A 74 12.63 3.25 -7.10
N VAL A 75 11.39 3.53 -7.52
CA VAL A 75 10.84 4.88 -7.48
C VAL A 75 9.94 5.13 -6.29
N LEU A 76 9.45 4.08 -5.62
CA LEU A 76 8.56 4.21 -4.47
C LEU A 76 9.34 4.01 -3.16
N SER A 77 8.95 4.76 -2.12
CA SER A 77 9.58 4.68 -0.81
C SER A 77 8.52 4.49 0.28
N PHE A 78 8.76 3.56 1.18
CA PHE A 78 7.88 3.36 2.34
C PHE A 78 8.15 4.41 3.40
N ASP A 79 7.08 4.84 4.08
CA ASP A 79 7.17 5.80 5.19
C ASP A 79 6.15 5.42 6.27
N SER A 80 6.04 4.14 6.53
CA SER A 80 5.04 3.59 7.44
C SER A 80 5.44 3.71 8.90
N GLU A 81 4.44 3.71 9.75
CA GLU A 81 4.60 3.63 11.20
C GLU A 81 3.78 2.43 11.68
N ALA A 82 3.88 2.07 12.97
CA ALA A 82 3.15 0.92 13.49
C ALA A 82 1.64 1.03 13.24
N GLY A 83 1.08 2.22 13.37
CA GLY A 83 -0.36 2.46 13.19
C GLY A 83 -0.75 2.96 11.80
N MET A 84 0.17 2.96 10.83
CA MET A 84 -0.09 3.57 9.53
C MET A 84 0.80 2.95 8.45
N PHE A 85 0.17 2.51 7.35
CA PHE A 85 0.91 2.14 6.14
C PHE A 85 1.02 3.38 5.26
N ALA A 86 2.23 3.68 4.77
CA ALA A 86 2.42 4.78 3.83
C ALA A 86 3.51 4.45 2.81
N ILE A 87 3.26 4.84 1.56
CA ILE A 87 4.22 4.69 0.48
C ILE A 87 4.09 5.90 -0.43
N GLY A 88 5.22 6.46 -0.85
CA GLY A 88 5.20 7.68 -1.63
C GLY A 88 6.35 7.81 -2.60
N SER A 89 6.29 8.89 -3.41
CA SER A 89 7.30 9.19 -4.40
C SER A 89 7.08 10.60 -4.94
N GLU A 90 8.13 11.18 -5.51
CA GLU A 90 8.01 12.38 -6.32
C GLU A 90 7.35 12.07 -7.67
N ASP A 91 7.35 10.80 -8.08
CA ASP A 91 6.67 10.36 -9.30
C ASP A 91 5.21 10.06 -8.98
N VAL A 92 4.35 11.06 -9.16
CA VAL A 92 2.92 10.98 -8.84
C VAL A 92 2.24 9.83 -9.58
N GLU A 93 2.56 9.64 -10.86
CA GLU A 93 1.95 8.57 -11.66
C GLU A 93 2.30 7.18 -11.14
N ALA A 94 3.54 7.00 -10.66
CA ALA A 94 3.96 5.73 -10.07
C ALA A 94 3.14 5.42 -8.82
N VAL A 95 2.89 6.41 -7.97
CA VAL A 95 2.06 6.22 -6.77
C VAL A 95 0.63 5.88 -7.15
N LYS A 96 0.08 6.55 -8.17
CA LYS A 96 -1.28 6.26 -8.65
C LYS A 96 -1.40 4.85 -9.20
N GLN A 97 -0.41 4.41 -9.99
CA GLN A 97 -0.40 3.06 -10.56
C GLN A 97 -0.34 2.01 -9.44
N PHE A 98 0.53 2.22 -8.47
CA PHE A 98 0.62 1.34 -7.31
C PHE A 98 -0.72 1.32 -6.56
N ALA A 99 -1.30 2.49 -6.30
CA ALA A 99 -2.53 2.61 -5.53
C ALA A 99 -3.67 1.80 -6.16
N LEU A 100 -3.86 1.96 -7.46
CA LEU A 100 -4.93 1.26 -8.17
C LEU A 100 -4.71 -0.26 -8.17
N GLY A 101 -3.47 -0.69 -8.44
CA GLY A 101 -3.14 -2.11 -8.46
C GLY A 101 -3.23 -2.75 -7.08
N PHE A 102 -2.75 -2.05 -6.07
CA PHE A 102 -2.75 -2.57 -4.70
C PHE A 102 -4.17 -2.63 -4.14
N LYS A 103 -4.99 -1.62 -4.43
CA LYS A 103 -6.41 -1.64 -4.03
C LYS A 103 -7.13 -2.81 -4.69
N ALA A 104 -6.88 -3.05 -5.97
CA ALA A 104 -7.48 -4.19 -6.67
C ALA A 104 -7.07 -5.52 -6.02
N LEU A 105 -5.81 -5.64 -5.59
CA LEU A 105 -5.34 -6.82 -4.84
C LEU A 105 -6.14 -6.97 -3.54
N CYS A 106 -6.30 -5.89 -2.79
CA CYS A 106 -7.02 -5.94 -1.52
C CYS A 106 -8.50 -6.27 -1.69
N ASP A 107 -9.08 -5.93 -2.84
CA ASP A 107 -10.47 -6.27 -3.16
C ASP A 107 -10.63 -7.73 -3.55
N ASP A 108 -9.54 -8.41 -3.87
CA ASP A 108 -9.53 -9.84 -4.17
C ASP A 108 -8.79 -10.56 -3.04
N GLU A 109 -9.53 -10.88 -1.98
CA GLU A 109 -8.94 -11.47 -0.76
C GLU A 109 -8.20 -12.77 -1.01
N SER A 110 -8.66 -13.56 -1.97
CA SER A 110 -8.01 -14.82 -2.32
C SER A 110 -6.60 -14.56 -2.86
N GLU A 111 -6.45 -13.63 -3.78
CA GLU A 111 -5.16 -13.26 -4.33
C GLU A 111 -4.29 -12.55 -3.29
N MET A 112 -4.91 -11.68 -2.48
CA MET A 112 -4.22 -10.99 -1.40
C MET A 112 -3.59 -11.99 -0.41
N THR A 113 -4.36 -12.99 0.01
CA THR A 113 -3.89 -14.02 0.92
C THR A 113 -2.77 -14.86 0.29
N ASP A 114 -2.92 -15.18 -1.00
CA ASP A 114 -1.90 -15.93 -1.73
C ASP A 114 -0.58 -15.17 -1.77
N LEU A 115 -0.61 -13.88 -2.14
CA LEU A 115 0.59 -13.04 -2.15
C LEU A 115 1.18 -12.91 -0.75
N PHE A 116 0.33 -12.70 0.25
CA PHE A 116 0.77 -12.56 1.63
C PHE A 116 1.48 -13.81 2.14
N SER A 117 1.11 -14.99 1.63
CA SER A 117 1.77 -16.23 2.03
C SER A 117 3.26 -16.24 1.70
N ARG A 118 3.70 -15.37 0.79
CA ARG A 118 5.10 -15.26 0.37
C ARG A 118 5.80 -14.04 0.99
N ALA A 119 5.10 -13.23 1.77
CA ALA A 119 5.69 -12.07 2.43
C ALA A 119 6.62 -12.51 3.57
N THR A 120 7.68 -11.74 3.78
CA THR A 120 8.68 -12.02 4.81
C THR A 120 8.49 -11.06 5.98
N LEU A 121 8.44 -11.61 7.19
CA LEU A 121 8.37 -10.81 8.41
C LEU A 121 9.73 -10.17 8.66
N ASP A 122 9.70 -8.86 8.90
CA ASP A 122 10.92 -8.12 9.24
C ASP A 122 11.24 -8.20 10.72
#